data_618aed1cf28362261a4662f6ba0ec8aa
#
_entry.id   618aed1cf28362261a4662f6ba0ec8aa
#
_cell.length_a   1.000
_cell.length_b   1.000
_cell.length_c   1.000
_cell.angle_alpha   90.00
_cell.angle_beta   90.00
_cell.angle_gamma   90.00
#
_symmetry.space_group_name_H-M   'P 1'
#
loop_
_entity.id
_entity.type
_entity.pdbx_description
1 polymer ?
#
loop_
_entity_poly.entity_id
_entity_poly.type
_entity_poly.pdbx_seq_one_letter_code
_entity_poly.pdbx_strand_id
1 'polypeptide(L)'
;HKMIDRRKLVGLMLFYFFATYAVLVVTFYASFLVDDYKIDSSFSGVLISLFFLAIMVPGLFIDKIIRRLTRSVNLVSLALICAGLLCVGIFRDKTMLVVGVLCAGFGYGVIQPVIYDKAATIAPPRSATLALSFVMAMNYLAVMVCPFIVDLFRHLFGTHSDRFPFFFNAALVLALTLVT
;
A
#
# COMPACT_ATOMS: atom_id res chain seq x y z
N HIS A 1 -7.62 7.12 34.21
CA HIS A 1 -6.64 6.54 33.29
C HIS A 1 -7.29 6.07 32.00
N LYS A 2 -7.14 6.86 30.97
CA LYS A 2 -7.55 6.42 29.64
C LYS A 2 -6.50 5.44 29.11
N MET A 3 -6.90 4.19 28.97
CA MET A 3 -6.07 3.17 28.31
C MET A 3 -6.19 3.31 26.78
N ILE A 4 -5.18 2.84 26.08
CA ILE A 4 -5.25 2.72 24.60
C ILE A 4 -6.47 1.86 24.26
N ASP A 5 -7.31 2.32 23.34
CA ASP A 5 -8.42 1.53 22.82
C ASP A 5 -7.84 0.39 21.98
N ARG A 6 -7.75 -0.80 22.56
CA ARG A 6 -7.14 -1.97 21.92
C ARG A 6 -7.85 -2.35 20.63
N ARG A 7 -9.17 -2.23 20.60
CA ARG A 7 -9.96 -2.59 19.43
C ARG A 7 -9.64 -1.68 18.24
N LYS A 8 -9.60 -0.38 18.48
CA LYS A 8 -9.26 0.60 17.44
C LYS A 8 -7.80 0.45 17.01
N LEU A 9 -6.90 0.22 17.95
CA LEU A 9 -5.49 0.03 17.65
C LEU A 9 -5.26 -1.20 16.78
N VAL A 10 -5.85 -2.34 17.13
CA VAL A 10 -5.74 -3.57 16.35
C VAL A 10 -6.33 -3.38 14.95
N GLY A 11 -7.49 -2.73 14.86
CA GLY A 11 -8.09 -2.42 13.56
C GLY A 11 -7.20 -1.57 12.68
N LEU A 12 -6.58 -0.55 13.27
CA LEU A 12 -5.65 0.34 12.57
C LEU A 12 -4.38 -0.40 12.13
N MET A 13 -3.84 -1.27 13.00
CA MET A 13 -2.69 -2.12 12.71
C MET A 13 -2.98 -3.05 11.52
N LEU A 14 -4.13 -3.71 11.53
CA LEU A 14 -4.53 -4.61 10.44
C LEU A 14 -4.73 -3.84 9.14
N PHE A 15 -5.38 -2.70 9.19
CA PHE A 15 -5.60 -1.86 8.00
C PHE A 15 -4.26 -1.45 7.39
N TYR A 16 -3.34 -0.97 8.20
CA TYR A 16 -2.04 -0.54 7.73
C TYR A 16 -1.20 -1.71 7.20
N PHE A 17 -1.27 -2.86 7.87
CA PHE A 17 -0.60 -4.08 7.40
C PHE A 17 -1.07 -4.45 6.00
N PHE A 18 -2.38 -4.52 5.77
CA PHE A 18 -2.91 -4.91 4.46
C PHE A 18 -2.65 -3.85 3.40
N ALA A 19 -2.75 -2.57 3.73
CA ALA A 19 -2.44 -1.49 2.79
C ALA A 19 -0.97 -1.53 2.36
N THR A 20 -0.06 -1.71 3.32
CA THR A 20 1.37 -1.83 3.06
C THR A 20 1.68 -3.08 2.25
N TYR A 21 1.11 -4.21 2.64
CA TYR A 21 1.27 -5.47 1.91
C TYR A 21 0.86 -5.31 0.45
N ALA A 22 -0.27 -4.65 0.21
CA ALA A 22 -0.80 -4.48 -1.15
C ALA A 22 0.17 -3.74 -2.06
N VAL A 23 0.84 -2.70 -1.56
CA VAL A 23 1.76 -1.89 -2.38
C VAL A 23 3.17 -2.44 -2.46
N LEU A 24 3.56 -3.35 -1.55
CA LEU A 24 4.92 -3.90 -1.53
C LEU A 24 5.25 -4.72 -2.77
N VAL A 25 4.24 -5.22 -3.49
CA VAL A 25 4.48 -5.95 -4.75
C VAL A 25 5.18 -5.08 -5.79
N VAL A 26 5.00 -3.77 -5.76
CA VAL A 26 5.72 -2.87 -6.66
C VAL A 26 7.22 -2.97 -6.40
N THR A 27 7.62 -2.97 -5.14
CA THR A 27 9.02 -3.03 -4.77
C THR A 27 9.64 -4.40 -5.06
N PHE A 28 8.94 -5.48 -4.72
CA PHE A 28 9.51 -6.83 -4.80
C PHE A 28 9.39 -7.49 -6.17
N TYR A 29 8.35 -7.14 -6.93
CA TYR A 29 8.02 -7.88 -8.15
C TYR A 29 8.06 -7.05 -9.44
N ALA A 30 8.38 -5.76 -9.36
CA ALA A 30 8.45 -4.91 -10.54
C ALA A 30 9.49 -5.40 -11.56
N SER A 31 10.65 -5.86 -11.08
CA SER A 31 11.70 -6.35 -11.98
C SER A 31 11.27 -7.60 -12.74
N PHE A 32 10.58 -8.52 -12.08
CA PHE A 32 10.05 -9.72 -12.73
C PHE A 32 8.98 -9.37 -13.76
N LEU A 33 8.11 -8.44 -13.43
CA LEU A 33 7.03 -8.01 -14.32
C LEU A 33 7.58 -7.32 -15.57
N VAL A 34 8.58 -6.47 -15.40
CA VAL A 34 9.25 -5.77 -16.50
C VAL A 34 9.93 -6.78 -17.43
N ASP A 35 10.57 -7.81 -16.89
CA ASP A 35 11.15 -8.89 -17.69
C ASP A 35 10.08 -9.67 -18.45
N ASP A 36 8.95 -9.96 -17.83
CA ASP A 36 7.82 -10.65 -18.46
C ASP A 36 7.27 -9.84 -19.64
N TYR A 37 7.24 -8.52 -19.52
CA TYR A 37 6.77 -7.62 -20.57
C TYR A 37 7.83 -7.33 -21.63
N LYS A 38 9.04 -7.92 -21.52
CA LYS A 38 10.16 -7.71 -22.44
C LYS A 38 10.60 -6.26 -22.53
N ILE A 39 10.54 -5.56 -21.41
CA ILE A 39 11.05 -4.20 -21.24
C ILE A 39 12.43 -4.30 -20.61
N ASP A 40 13.29 -3.30 -20.86
CA ASP A 40 14.63 -3.25 -20.27
C ASP A 40 14.54 -3.34 -18.74
N SER A 41 15.32 -4.24 -18.14
CA SER A 41 15.30 -4.47 -16.68
C SER A 41 15.63 -3.23 -15.86
N SER A 42 16.42 -2.30 -16.41
CA SER A 42 16.72 -1.03 -15.73
C SER A 42 15.47 -0.17 -15.49
N PHE A 43 14.41 -0.40 -16.27
CA PHE A 43 13.15 0.33 -16.11
C PHE A 43 12.46 0.00 -14.78
N SER A 44 12.71 -1.18 -14.21
CA SER A 44 12.17 -1.51 -12.88
C SER A 44 12.67 -0.55 -11.80
N GLY A 45 13.93 -0.14 -11.88
CA GLY A 45 14.49 0.86 -10.99
C GLY A 45 13.80 2.21 -11.12
N VAL A 46 13.48 2.61 -12.36
CA VAL A 46 12.71 3.84 -12.60
C VAL A 46 11.32 3.75 -11.98
N LEU A 47 10.62 2.63 -12.15
CA LEU A 47 9.29 2.42 -11.58
C LEU A 47 9.33 2.49 -10.05
N ILE A 48 10.29 1.82 -9.42
CA ILE A 48 10.41 1.81 -7.96
C ILE A 48 10.72 3.22 -7.44
N SER A 49 11.62 3.94 -8.11
CA SER A 49 11.97 5.31 -7.74
C SER A 49 10.76 6.25 -7.84
N LEU A 50 9.99 6.15 -8.91
CA LEU A 50 8.77 6.94 -9.09
C LEU A 50 7.72 6.59 -8.06
N PHE A 51 7.61 5.31 -7.69
CA PHE A 51 6.70 4.85 -6.65
C PHE A 51 7.00 5.52 -5.31
N PHE A 52 8.26 5.50 -4.87
CA PHE A 52 8.66 6.15 -3.61
C PHE A 52 8.50 7.66 -3.66
N LEU A 53 8.80 8.28 -4.80
CA LEU A 53 8.56 9.72 -4.98
C LEU A 53 7.08 10.05 -4.85
N ALA A 54 6.22 9.24 -5.44
CA ALA A 54 4.77 9.41 -5.35
C ALA A 54 4.25 9.24 -3.90
N ILE A 55 4.87 8.37 -3.10
CA ILE A 55 4.54 8.23 -1.68
C ILE A 55 4.88 9.51 -0.91
N MET A 56 5.98 10.14 -1.25
CA MET A 56 6.46 11.35 -0.55
C MET A 56 5.58 12.57 -0.81
N VAL A 57 5.12 12.75 -2.05
CA VAL A 57 4.40 13.97 -2.48
C VAL A 57 3.14 14.26 -1.64
N PRO A 58 2.24 13.30 -1.37
CA PRO A 58 1.03 13.59 -0.59
C PRO A 58 1.31 14.13 0.81
N GLY A 59 2.41 13.71 1.42
CA GLY A 59 2.79 14.17 2.75
C GLY A 59 2.99 15.68 2.83
N LEU A 60 3.38 16.30 1.73
CA LEU A 60 3.58 17.75 1.66
C LEU A 60 2.26 18.52 1.62
N PHE A 61 1.18 17.87 1.20
CA PHE A 61 -0.13 18.49 1.01
C PHE A 61 -1.23 17.79 1.81
N ILE A 62 -0.85 17.03 2.84
CA ILE A 62 -1.78 16.13 3.54
C ILE A 62 -2.95 16.88 4.18
N ASP A 63 -2.72 18.06 4.72
CA ASP A 63 -3.78 18.87 5.34
C ASP A 63 -4.84 19.28 4.32
N LYS A 64 -4.41 19.68 3.13
CA LYS A 64 -5.33 20.04 2.04
C LYS A 64 -6.11 18.81 1.55
N ILE A 65 -5.45 17.67 1.46
CA ILE A 65 -6.06 16.42 1.01
C ILE A 65 -7.14 15.98 2.01
N ILE A 66 -6.82 15.99 3.30
CA ILE A 66 -7.75 15.61 4.36
C ILE A 66 -8.97 16.55 4.37
N ARG A 67 -8.76 17.86 4.26
CA ARG A 67 -9.86 18.83 4.24
C ARG A 67 -10.78 18.64 3.05
N ARG A 68 -10.22 18.29 1.89
CA ARG A 68 -10.98 18.15 0.65
C ARG A 68 -11.76 16.85 0.60
N LEU A 69 -11.14 15.75 1.04
CA LEU A 69 -11.71 14.41 0.97
C LEU A 69 -12.50 14.02 2.22
N THR A 70 -12.17 14.61 3.35
CA THR A 70 -12.81 14.38 4.66
C THR A 70 -12.95 12.88 4.98
N ARG A 71 -14.17 12.35 5.05
CA ARG A 71 -14.44 10.93 5.37
C ARG A 71 -14.06 9.98 4.24
N SER A 72 -13.96 10.48 3.01
CA SER A 72 -13.67 9.66 1.83
C SER A 72 -12.18 9.44 1.59
N VAL A 73 -11.31 9.99 2.45
CA VAL A 73 -9.85 9.93 2.22
C VAL A 73 -9.35 8.49 2.09
N ASN A 74 -9.80 7.58 2.94
CA ASN A 74 -9.39 6.18 2.89
C ASN A 74 -9.92 5.48 1.64
N LEU A 75 -11.18 5.73 1.28
CA LEU A 75 -11.79 5.14 0.09
C LEU A 75 -11.08 5.58 -1.18
N VAL A 76 -10.80 6.88 -1.32
CA VAL A 76 -10.10 7.43 -2.49
C VAL A 76 -8.68 6.87 -2.57
N SER A 77 -7.99 6.79 -1.43
CA SER A 77 -6.62 6.26 -1.38
C SER A 77 -6.57 4.79 -1.77
N LEU A 78 -7.48 3.98 -1.24
CA LEU A 78 -7.56 2.55 -1.59
C LEU A 78 -7.96 2.36 -3.05
N ALA A 79 -8.85 3.19 -3.58
CA ALA A 79 -9.23 3.16 -4.99
C ALA A 79 -8.03 3.48 -5.89
N LEU A 80 -7.20 4.45 -5.51
CA LEU A 80 -5.98 4.79 -6.25
C LEU A 80 -4.99 3.63 -6.24
N ILE A 81 -4.80 2.98 -5.09
CA ILE A 81 -3.91 1.83 -4.98
C ILE A 81 -4.42 0.69 -5.86
N CYS A 82 -5.70 0.38 -5.81
CA CYS A 82 -6.32 -0.67 -6.61
C CYS A 82 -6.16 -0.38 -8.10
N ALA A 83 -6.49 0.83 -8.53
CA ALA A 83 -6.36 1.25 -9.93
C ALA A 83 -4.90 1.17 -10.40
N GLY A 84 -3.96 1.62 -9.56
CA GLY A 84 -2.54 1.56 -9.88
C GLY A 84 -2.03 0.14 -10.06
N LEU A 85 -2.39 -0.77 -9.16
CA LEU A 85 -2.01 -2.18 -9.25
C LEU A 85 -2.62 -2.86 -10.47
N LEU A 86 -3.87 -2.56 -10.79
CA LEU A 86 -4.54 -3.09 -11.99
C LEU A 86 -3.88 -2.56 -13.26
N CYS A 87 -3.53 -1.29 -13.32
CA CYS A 87 -2.84 -0.72 -14.47
C CYS A 87 -1.50 -1.42 -14.72
N VAL A 88 -0.73 -1.66 -13.67
CA VAL A 88 0.56 -2.35 -13.78
C VAL A 88 0.37 -3.80 -14.22
N GLY A 89 -0.67 -4.47 -13.73
CA GLY A 89 -0.95 -5.86 -14.08
C GLY A 89 -1.53 -6.06 -15.48
N ILE A 90 -2.33 -5.11 -15.95
CA ILE A 90 -3.06 -5.24 -17.22
C ILE A 90 -2.24 -4.73 -18.40
N PHE A 91 -1.67 -3.54 -18.28
CA PHE A 91 -1.00 -2.87 -19.40
C PHE A 91 0.49 -3.22 -19.45
N ARG A 92 1.00 -3.39 -20.67
CA ARG A 92 2.43 -3.67 -20.92
C ARG A 92 3.19 -2.44 -21.41
N ASP A 93 2.50 -1.33 -21.55
CA ASP A 93 3.08 -0.07 -22.02
C ASP A 93 3.83 0.63 -20.89
N LYS A 94 5.03 1.13 -21.18
CA LYS A 94 5.85 1.87 -20.21
C LYS A 94 5.10 3.04 -19.59
N THR A 95 4.35 3.80 -20.40
CA THR A 95 3.57 4.96 -19.92
C THR A 95 2.52 4.53 -18.91
N MET A 96 1.80 3.45 -19.19
CA MET A 96 0.76 2.94 -18.29
C MET A 96 1.35 2.35 -17.02
N LEU A 97 2.53 1.73 -17.08
CA LEU A 97 3.24 1.26 -15.90
C LEU A 97 3.63 2.43 -15.00
N VAL A 98 4.12 3.52 -15.58
CA VAL A 98 4.44 4.75 -14.82
C VAL A 98 3.19 5.31 -14.15
N VAL A 99 2.10 5.44 -14.89
CA VAL A 99 0.82 5.92 -14.32
C VAL A 99 0.36 5.01 -13.18
N GLY A 100 0.46 3.71 -13.36
CA GLY A 100 0.06 2.74 -12.34
C GLY A 100 0.85 2.87 -11.04
N VAL A 101 2.18 2.93 -11.12
CA VAL A 101 3.01 3.05 -9.91
C VAL A 101 2.85 4.41 -9.24
N LEU A 102 2.64 5.48 -10.02
CA LEU A 102 2.38 6.80 -9.45
C LEU A 102 1.05 6.83 -8.69
N CYS A 103 -0.01 6.24 -9.26
CA CYS A 103 -1.31 6.13 -8.59
C CYS A 103 -1.22 5.32 -7.30
N ALA A 104 -0.59 4.15 -7.34
CA ALA A 104 -0.43 3.29 -6.16
C ALA A 104 0.40 4.00 -5.08
N GLY A 105 1.49 4.63 -5.46
CA GLY A 105 2.35 5.35 -4.52
C GLY A 105 1.65 6.55 -3.89
N PHE A 106 0.94 7.32 -4.69
CA PHE A 106 0.18 8.48 -4.19
C PHE A 106 -0.89 8.04 -3.20
N GLY A 107 -1.66 7.00 -3.53
CA GLY A 107 -2.69 6.48 -2.63
C GLY A 107 -2.11 6.02 -1.30
N TYR A 108 -1.02 5.26 -1.32
CA TYR A 108 -0.35 4.81 -0.11
C TYR A 108 0.23 6.00 0.68
N GLY A 109 0.80 6.98 -0.01
CA GLY A 109 1.35 8.17 0.62
C GLY A 109 0.32 9.05 1.33
N VAL A 110 -0.94 8.97 0.92
CA VAL A 110 -2.06 9.60 1.64
C VAL A 110 -2.43 8.79 2.87
N ILE A 111 -2.50 7.47 2.75
CA ILE A 111 -2.89 6.58 3.86
C ILE A 111 -1.91 6.66 5.02
N GLN A 112 -0.62 6.68 4.74
CA GLN A 112 0.43 6.56 5.76
C GLN A 112 0.35 7.68 6.82
N PRO A 113 0.34 8.98 6.47
CA PRO A 113 0.21 10.03 7.46
C PRO A 113 -1.12 10.02 8.19
N VAL A 114 -2.21 9.66 7.51
CA VAL A 114 -3.54 9.58 8.11
C VAL A 114 -3.56 8.50 9.20
N ILE A 115 -2.96 7.34 8.93
CA ILE A 115 -2.90 6.25 9.90
C ILE A 115 -2.04 6.64 11.11
N TYR A 116 -0.90 7.27 10.87
CA TYR A 116 -0.02 7.71 11.96
C TYR A 116 -0.70 8.73 12.85
N ASP A 117 -1.43 9.67 12.27
CA ASP A 117 -2.20 10.66 13.01
C ASP A 117 -3.28 9.99 13.87
N LYS A 118 -4.03 9.06 13.29
CA LYS A 118 -5.04 8.29 14.03
C LYS A 118 -4.43 7.48 15.16
N ALA A 119 -3.29 6.84 14.93
CA ALA A 119 -2.58 6.07 15.96
C ALA A 119 -2.21 6.96 17.14
N ALA A 120 -1.73 8.16 16.88
CA ALA A 120 -1.36 9.11 17.92
C ALA A 120 -2.58 9.61 18.71
N THR A 121 -3.75 9.72 18.07
CA THR A 121 -4.95 10.27 18.71
C THR A 121 -5.79 9.25 19.48
N ILE A 122 -5.72 7.95 19.14
CA ILE A 122 -6.49 6.90 19.84
C ILE A 122 -5.89 6.52 21.20
N ALA A 123 -4.69 7.00 21.50
CA ALA A 123 -3.98 6.71 22.74
C ALA A 123 -3.87 7.97 23.58
N PRO A 124 -3.82 7.84 24.94
CA PRO A 124 -3.47 8.98 25.77
C PRO A 124 -2.09 9.54 25.40
N PRO A 125 -1.82 10.82 25.66
CA PRO A 125 -0.52 11.43 25.26
C PRO A 125 0.71 10.65 25.75
N ARG A 126 0.60 10.00 26.92
CA ARG A 126 1.69 9.18 27.49
C ARG A 126 1.97 7.92 26.68
N SER A 127 0.93 7.38 26.01
CA SER A 127 1.00 6.12 25.27
C SER A 127 0.97 6.33 23.77
N ALA A 128 0.96 7.58 23.29
CA ALA A 128 0.89 7.87 21.84
C ALA A 128 2.09 7.29 21.11
N THR A 129 3.29 7.40 21.66
CA THR A 129 4.51 6.83 21.08
C THR A 129 4.41 5.30 21.00
N LEU A 130 3.87 4.65 22.00
CA LEU A 130 3.70 3.20 22.03
C LEU A 130 2.71 2.76 20.95
N ALA A 131 1.56 3.42 20.84
CA ALA A 131 0.57 3.12 19.80
C ALA A 131 1.15 3.29 18.40
N LEU A 132 1.88 4.39 18.19
CA LEU A 132 2.53 4.67 16.93
C LEU A 132 3.58 3.60 16.59
N SER A 133 4.33 3.16 17.60
CA SER A 133 5.35 2.10 17.42
C SER A 133 4.72 0.77 16.99
N PHE A 134 3.58 0.40 17.56
CA PHE A 134 2.86 -0.81 17.15
C PHE A 134 2.39 -0.71 15.70
N VAL A 135 1.83 0.43 15.31
CA VAL A 135 1.37 0.65 13.94
C VAL A 135 2.55 0.61 12.96
N MET A 136 3.65 1.26 13.29
CA MET A 136 4.85 1.25 12.46
C MET A 136 5.46 -0.15 12.33
N ALA A 137 5.37 -0.95 13.39
CA ALA A 137 5.85 -2.34 13.37
C ALA A 137 5.11 -3.17 12.31
N MET A 138 3.85 -2.85 12.02
CA MET A 138 3.09 -3.53 10.97
C MET A 138 3.68 -3.30 9.58
N ASN A 139 4.28 -2.14 9.33
CA ASN A 139 4.99 -1.88 8.08
C ASN A 139 6.14 -2.87 7.89
N TYR A 140 6.95 -3.06 8.91
CA TYR A 140 8.09 -3.98 8.84
C TYR A 140 7.65 -5.44 8.79
N LEU A 141 6.57 -5.79 9.50
CA LEU A 141 6.00 -7.13 9.43
C LEU A 141 5.51 -7.43 8.02
N ALA A 142 4.83 -6.48 7.37
CA ALA A 142 4.38 -6.63 5.99
C ALA A 142 5.56 -6.84 5.04
N VAL A 143 6.64 -6.08 5.21
CA VAL A 143 7.87 -6.24 4.41
C VAL A 143 8.42 -7.66 4.56
N MET A 144 8.45 -8.17 5.78
CA MET A 144 9.01 -9.50 6.07
C MET A 144 8.16 -10.62 5.47
N VAL A 145 6.83 -10.52 5.56
CA VAL A 145 5.94 -11.64 5.18
C VAL A 145 5.44 -11.56 3.74
N CYS A 146 5.54 -10.41 3.07
CA CYS A 146 4.97 -10.23 1.73
C CYS A 146 5.43 -11.28 0.72
N PRO A 147 6.72 -11.55 0.54
CA PRO A 147 7.16 -12.57 -0.42
C PRO A 147 6.63 -13.96 -0.09
N PHE A 148 6.59 -14.31 1.20
CA PHE A 148 6.12 -15.64 1.65
C PHE A 148 4.64 -15.81 1.37
N ILE A 149 3.81 -14.80 1.63
CA ILE A 149 2.37 -14.85 1.40
C ILE A 149 2.09 -14.94 -0.10
N VAL A 150 2.77 -14.15 -0.91
CA VAL A 150 2.59 -14.17 -2.37
C VAL A 150 2.97 -15.53 -2.93
N ASP A 151 4.09 -16.11 -2.50
CA ASP A 151 4.52 -17.43 -2.95
C ASP A 151 3.54 -18.52 -2.53
N LEU A 152 3.00 -18.45 -1.31
CA LEU A 152 1.99 -19.38 -0.82
C LEU A 152 0.75 -19.37 -1.70
N PHE A 153 0.21 -18.19 -2.02
CA PHE A 153 -0.97 -18.10 -2.86
C PHE A 153 -0.71 -18.46 -4.31
N ARG A 154 0.49 -18.17 -4.83
CA ARG A 154 0.90 -18.66 -6.15
C ARG A 154 0.84 -20.18 -6.20
N HIS A 155 1.37 -20.84 -5.16
CA HIS A 155 1.39 -22.29 -5.08
C HIS A 155 -0.02 -22.85 -4.95
N LEU A 156 -0.87 -22.24 -4.10
CA LEU A 156 -2.26 -22.67 -3.90
C LEU A 156 -3.10 -22.55 -5.18
N PHE A 157 -2.90 -21.48 -5.95
CA PHE A 157 -3.61 -21.28 -7.22
C PHE A 157 -2.93 -21.92 -8.42
N GLY A 158 -1.74 -22.50 -8.22
CA GLY A 158 -1.02 -23.18 -9.27
C GLY A 158 -0.55 -22.28 -10.41
N THR A 159 -0.32 -21.00 -10.13
CA THR A 159 0.10 -20.03 -11.14
C THR A 159 1.53 -19.58 -10.90
N HIS A 160 2.26 -19.33 -11.99
CA HIS A 160 3.62 -18.79 -11.96
C HIS A 160 3.70 -17.44 -12.68
N SER A 161 2.56 -16.83 -12.99
CA SER A 161 2.51 -15.54 -13.68
C SER A 161 3.10 -14.42 -12.82
N ASP A 162 3.95 -13.59 -13.43
CA ASP A 162 4.52 -12.41 -12.76
C ASP A 162 3.47 -11.32 -12.52
N ARG A 163 2.32 -11.41 -13.18
CA ARG A 163 1.18 -10.52 -12.97
C ARG A 163 0.33 -10.90 -11.75
N PHE A 164 0.40 -12.15 -11.33
CA PHE A 164 -0.45 -12.66 -10.26
C PHE A 164 -0.34 -11.84 -8.96
N PRO A 165 0.86 -11.44 -8.49
CA PRO A 165 0.95 -10.63 -7.27
C PRO A 165 0.17 -9.32 -7.37
N PHE A 166 0.21 -8.67 -8.53
CA PHE A 166 -0.48 -7.40 -8.73
C PHE A 166 -2.00 -7.58 -8.73
N PHE A 167 -2.51 -8.59 -9.42
CA PHE A 167 -3.95 -8.88 -9.44
C PHE A 167 -4.46 -9.34 -8.09
N PHE A 168 -3.71 -10.21 -7.41
CA PHE A 168 -4.08 -10.69 -6.09
C PHE A 168 -4.16 -9.55 -5.08
N ASN A 169 -3.16 -8.67 -5.09
CA ASN A 169 -3.13 -7.54 -4.17
C ASN A 169 -4.18 -6.49 -4.53
N ALA A 170 -4.48 -6.29 -5.80
CA ALA A 170 -5.57 -5.41 -6.23
C ALA A 170 -6.92 -5.93 -5.71
N ALA A 171 -7.15 -7.24 -5.79
CA ALA A 171 -8.35 -7.87 -5.25
C ALA A 171 -8.42 -7.72 -3.72
N LEU A 172 -7.29 -7.86 -3.04
CA LEU A 172 -7.19 -7.67 -1.59
C LEU A 172 -7.55 -6.23 -1.19
N VAL A 173 -7.04 -5.25 -1.93
CA VAL A 173 -7.35 -3.82 -1.70
C VAL A 173 -8.83 -3.55 -1.94
N LEU A 174 -9.39 -4.15 -2.99
CA LEU A 174 -10.82 -4.01 -3.26
C LEU A 174 -11.66 -4.58 -2.12
N ALA A 175 -11.29 -5.74 -1.59
CA ALA A 175 -11.95 -6.33 -0.44
C ALA A 175 -11.82 -5.43 0.80
N LEU A 176 -10.66 -4.86 1.02
CA LEU A 176 -10.42 -3.93 2.12
C LEU A 176 -11.27 -2.66 1.98
N THR A 177 -11.44 -2.16 0.76
CA THR A 177 -12.30 -1.03 0.45
C THR A 177 -13.76 -1.32 0.79
N LEU A 178 -14.23 -2.52 0.47
CA LEU A 178 -15.61 -2.93 0.75
C LEU A 178 -15.88 -3.07 2.26
N VAL A 179 -14.87 -3.43 3.04
CA VAL A 179 -14.98 -3.55 4.50
C VAL A 179 -14.97 -2.18 5.19
N THR A 180 -14.24 -1.23 4.63
CA THR A 180 -14.25 0.14 5.14
C THR A 180 -15.37 0.94 4.49
#